data_b788775b050c13c0802627143f6a85ce
#
_entry.id   b788775b050c13c0802627143f6a85ce
#
_cell.length_a   1.000
_cell.length_b   1.000
_cell.length_c   1.000
_cell.angle_alpha   90.00
_cell.angle_beta   90.00
_cell.angle_gamma   90.00
#
_symmetry.space_group_name_H-M   'P 1'
#
loop_
_entity.id
_entity.type
_entity.pdbx_description
1 polymer ?
#
loop_
_entity_poly.entity_id
_entity_poly.type
_entity_poly.pdbx_seq_one_letter_code
_entity_poly.pdbx_strand_id
1 'polypeptide(L)'
;LLLNNLNIELRNGDALLIQGPSGTGKTSLLKAMAGIYPFETVGLVEHPCVTSLFLPQRPYLPQGTLREAICYPDIDPYHPELEKTLADCCLDKYLHSLDVDNDWQAILSPGELQRVAFIRILLTKPEVVFLDETTSALDEPTEYLLYKTIKERLPNMIILSVGHRGTLHQFHNKQLDLAVCIV
;
A
#
# COMPACT_ATOMS: atom_id res chain seq x y z
N LEU A 1 15.15 -20.95 7.28
CA LEU A 1 15.44 -19.82 6.36
C LEU A 1 14.32 -19.79 5.33
N LEU A 2 13.61 -18.68 5.20
CA LEU A 2 12.49 -18.58 4.26
C LEU A 2 12.96 -18.34 2.82
N LEU A 3 14.10 -17.68 2.66
CA LEU A 3 14.69 -17.36 1.35
C LEU A 3 16.21 -17.45 1.44
N ASN A 4 16.85 -17.92 0.39
CA ASN A 4 18.30 -18.02 0.31
C ASN A 4 18.81 -17.19 -0.89
N ASN A 5 19.87 -16.41 -0.67
CA ASN A 5 20.54 -15.60 -1.71
C ASN A 5 19.65 -14.64 -2.50
N LEU A 6 18.63 -14.04 -1.87
CA LEU A 6 17.83 -13.00 -2.51
C LEU A 6 18.65 -11.70 -2.62
N ASN A 7 18.81 -11.20 -3.85
CA ASN A 7 19.46 -9.93 -4.11
C ASN A 7 18.54 -9.09 -5.01
N ILE A 8 18.05 -7.95 -4.51
CA ILE A 8 17.14 -7.06 -5.21
C ILE A 8 17.66 -5.63 -5.11
N GLU A 9 17.76 -4.96 -6.23
CA GLU A 9 18.04 -3.53 -6.31
C GLU A 9 16.83 -2.82 -6.94
N LEU A 10 16.32 -1.80 -6.26
CA LEU A 10 15.24 -0.93 -6.72
C LEU A 10 15.71 0.51 -6.82
N ARG A 11 15.26 1.20 -7.85
CA ARG A 11 15.56 2.60 -8.13
C ARG A 11 14.28 3.41 -8.17
N ASN A 12 14.39 4.72 -8.09
CA ASN A 12 13.24 5.63 -8.19
C ASN A 12 12.36 5.30 -9.39
N GLY A 13 11.05 5.16 -9.14
CA GLY A 13 10.05 4.78 -10.14
C GLY A 13 9.90 3.28 -10.39
N ASP A 14 10.78 2.42 -9.83
CA ASP A 14 10.62 0.97 -9.92
C ASP A 14 9.38 0.49 -9.15
N ALA A 15 8.76 -0.54 -9.69
CA ALA A 15 7.66 -1.23 -9.03
C ALA A 15 7.92 -2.74 -9.07
N LEU A 16 8.05 -3.36 -7.90
CA LEU A 16 8.28 -4.78 -7.71
C LEU A 16 6.98 -5.48 -7.30
N LEU A 17 6.56 -6.49 -8.08
CA LEU A 17 5.46 -7.38 -7.73
C LEU A 17 6.02 -8.68 -7.14
N ILE A 18 5.65 -8.98 -5.91
CA ILE A 18 6.01 -10.22 -5.21
C ILE A 18 4.84 -11.20 -5.34
N GLN A 19 5.08 -12.34 -5.95
CA GLN A 19 4.10 -13.38 -6.20
C GLN A 19 4.54 -14.73 -5.62
N GLY A 20 3.65 -15.70 -5.64
CA GLY A 20 3.90 -17.07 -5.18
C GLY A 20 2.68 -17.65 -4.45
N PRO A 21 2.66 -18.96 -4.18
CA PRO A 21 1.56 -19.63 -3.47
C PRO A 21 1.27 -19.02 -2.09
N SER A 22 0.08 -19.31 -1.55
CA SER A 22 -0.24 -18.89 -0.17
C SER A 22 0.70 -19.59 0.81
N GLY A 23 1.12 -18.86 1.85
CA GLY A 23 2.03 -19.40 2.88
C GLY A 23 3.53 -19.38 2.52
N THR A 24 3.93 -18.91 1.32
CA THR A 24 5.35 -18.83 0.92
C THR A 24 6.14 -17.71 1.60
N GLY A 25 5.52 -16.92 2.48
CA GLY A 25 6.22 -15.87 3.22
C GLY A 25 6.27 -14.50 2.53
N LYS A 26 5.42 -14.23 1.51
CA LYS A 26 5.36 -12.93 0.81
C LYS A 26 5.22 -11.74 1.75
N THR A 27 4.22 -11.76 2.63
CA THR A 27 3.99 -10.74 3.67
C THR A 27 5.19 -10.63 4.62
N SER A 28 5.80 -11.75 5.01
CA SER A 28 6.99 -11.76 5.88
C SER A 28 8.18 -11.09 5.20
N LEU A 29 8.41 -11.39 3.94
CA LEU A 29 9.45 -10.74 3.14
C LEU A 29 9.17 -9.23 3.01
N LEU A 30 7.94 -8.85 2.67
CA LEU A 30 7.56 -7.44 2.52
C LEU A 30 7.78 -6.67 3.84
N LYS A 31 7.40 -7.26 4.99
CA LYS A 31 7.65 -6.69 6.31
C LYS A 31 9.13 -6.60 6.67
N ALA A 32 9.92 -7.61 6.30
CA ALA A 32 11.36 -7.59 6.50
C ALA A 32 12.02 -6.46 5.69
N MET A 33 11.63 -6.30 4.43
CA MET A 33 12.09 -5.20 3.57
C MET A 33 11.66 -3.83 4.10
N ALA A 34 10.49 -3.74 4.74
CA ALA A 34 10.01 -2.52 5.38
C ALA A 34 10.64 -2.22 6.76
N GLY A 35 11.47 -3.14 7.29
CA GLY A 35 12.09 -2.99 8.62
C GLY A 35 11.13 -3.17 9.80
N ILE A 36 9.93 -3.74 9.58
CA ILE A 36 8.89 -3.94 10.61
C ILE A 36 8.65 -5.42 10.96
N TYR A 37 9.51 -6.31 10.49
CA TYR A 37 9.41 -7.72 10.82
C TYR A 37 9.89 -7.98 12.25
N PRO A 38 9.09 -8.65 13.10
CA PRO A 38 9.38 -8.74 14.54
C PRO A 38 10.45 -9.78 14.93
N PHE A 39 10.96 -10.54 13.96
CA PHE A 39 11.94 -11.58 14.20
C PHE A 39 13.29 -11.23 13.59
N GLU A 40 14.36 -11.93 14.03
CA GLU A 40 15.69 -11.79 13.45
C GLU A 40 15.67 -12.13 11.95
N THR A 41 16.25 -11.26 11.16
CA THR A 41 16.48 -11.47 9.73
C THR A 41 17.97 -11.65 9.46
N VAL A 42 18.30 -12.60 8.59
CA VAL A 42 19.67 -12.76 8.09
C VAL A 42 19.73 -12.09 6.72
N GLY A 43 20.56 -11.07 6.60
CA GLY A 43 20.70 -10.30 5.37
C GLY A 43 20.79 -8.81 5.66
N LEU A 44 21.08 -8.04 4.62
CA LEU A 44 21.19 -6.58 4.68
C LEU A 44 20.09 -5.97 3.81
N VAL A 45 19.30 -5.10 4.41
CA VAL A 45 18.37 -4.22 3.68
C VAL A 45 18.90 -2.81 3.82
N GLU A 46 19.45 -2.28 2.74
CA GLU A 46 19.92 -0.90 2.67
C GLU A 46 18.86 -0.05 1.99
N HIS A 47 18.33 0.92 2.72
CA HIS A 47 17.64 2.04 2.12
C HIS A 47 18.28 3.32 2.67
N PRO A 48 18.61 4.28 1.81
CA PRO A 48 18.93 5.62 2.27
C PRO A 48 17.76 6.13 3.13
N CYS A 49 18.01 7.12 4.01
CA CYS A 49 16.96 7.71 4.84
C CYS A 49 15.80 8.22 3.96
N VAL A 50 14.85 7.34 3.66
CA VAL A 50 13.69 7.63 2.82
C VAL A 50 12.42 7.55 3.65
N THR A 51 11.45 8.37 3.28
CA THR A 51 10.11 8.24 3.84
C THR A 51 9.43 7.00 3.26
N SER A 52 8.95 6.12 4.13
CA SER A 52 8.29 4.88 3.72
C SER A 52 6.92 4.73 4.36
N LEU A 53 6.01 4.05 3.65
CA LEU A 53 4.67 3.74 4.15
C LEU A 53 4.36 2.26 3.92
N PHE A 54 3.98 1.56 4.99
CA PHE A 54 3.51 0.18 4.90
C PHE A 54 1.98 0.14 5.02
N LEU A 55 1.33 -0.46 4.05
CA LEU A 55 -0.12 -0.59 3.99
C LEU A 55 -0.50 -2.08 4.04
N PRO A 56 -1.15 -2.52 5.13
CA PRO A 56 -1.60 -3.90 5.27
C PRO A 56 -2.83 -4.15 4.40
N GLN A 57 -3.16 -5.42 4.19
CA GLN A 57 -4.35 -5.87 3.46
C GLN A 57 -5.65 -5.22 3.97
N ARG A 58 -5.74 -5.01 5.28
CA ARG A 58 -6.85 -4.29 5.93
C ARG A 58 -6.31 -3.10 6.71
N PRO A 59 -6.43 -1.90 6.17
CA PRO A 59 -6.04 -0.68 6.87
C PRO A 59 -6.82 -0.50 8.18
N TYR A 60 -6.13 0.01 9.19
CA TYR A 60 -6.75 0.39 10.45
C TYR A 60 -7.31 1.82 10.37
N LEU A 61 -8.53 1.99 10.85
CA LEU A 61 -9.18 3.28 11.06
C LEU A 61 -9.53 3.42 12.55
N PRO A 62 -9.04 4.43 13.25
CA PRO A 62 -9.47 4.73 14.62
C PRO A 62 -10.93 5.20 14.64
N GLN A 63 -11.56 5.14 15.80
CA GLN A 63 -12.83 5.81 16.05
C GLN A 63 -12.64 7.33 16.03
N GLY A 64 -13.67 8.06 15.63
CA GLY A 64 -13.66 9.50 15.50
C GLY A 64 -14.28 9.97 14.19
N THR A 65 -13.99 11.18 13.79
CA THR A 65 -14.47 11.71 12.50
C THR A 65 -13.83 10.96 11.33
N LEU A 66 -14.53 10.90 10.20
CA LEU A 66 -13.98 10.24 9.01
C LEU A 66 -12.67 10.90 8.56
N ARG A 67 -12.58 12.22 8.68
CA ARG A 67 -11.39 13.01 8.39
C ARG A 67 -10.19 12.54 9.22
N GLU A 68 -10.36 12.46 10.52
CA GLU A 68 -9.31 11.97 11.44
C GLU A 68 -8.95 10.51 11.15
N ALA A 69 -9.96 9.66 10.92
CA ALA A 69 -9.75 8.26 10.63
C ALA A 69 -8.95 8.03 9.33
N ILE A 70 -9.23 8.77 8.27
CA ILE A 70 -8.47 8.70 7.01
C ILE A 70 -7.04 9.20 7.22
N CYS A 71 -6.86 10.30 7.95
CA CYS A 71 -5.58 10.96 8.13
C CYS A 71 -4.68 10.32 9.20
N TYR A 72 -5.17 9.32 9.92
CA TYR A 72 -4.38 8.58 10.93
C TYR A 72 -3.19 7.83 10.30
N PRO A 73 -1.97 7.80 10.95
CA PRO A 73 -1.69 8.42 12.26
C PRO A 73 -1.19 9.87 12.17
N ASP A 74 -0.56 10.30 11.07
CA ASP A 74 0.32 11.47 11.06
C ASP A 74 -0.02 12.51 9.97
N ILE A 75 -1.13 12.32 9.23
CA ILE A 75 -1.57 13.29 8.22
C ILE A 75 -2.42 14.37 8.92
N ASP A 76 -2.22 15.62 8.53
CA ASP A 76 -3.09 16.72 8.98
C ASP A 76 -4.55 16.45 8.51
N PRO A 77 -5.54 16.34 9.43
CA PRO A 77 -6.94 16.16 9.06
C PRO A 77 -7.50 17.27 8.16
N TYR A 78 -6.90 18.45 8.20
CA TYR A 78 -7.27 19.60 7.35
C TYR A 78 -6.33 19.76 6.16
N HIS A 79 -5.68 18.68 5.72
CA HIS A 79 -4.81 18.68 4.55
C HIS A 79 -5.55 19.24 3.31
N PRO A 80 -5.02 20.25 2.59
CA PRO A 80 -5.74 20.96 1.53
C PRO A 80 -6.12 20.08 0.34
N GLU A 81 -5.40 18.95 0.12
CA GLU A 81 -5.70 18.00 -0.95
C GLU A 81 -6.65 16.87 -0.52
N LEU A 82 -7.13 16.82 0.74
CA LEU A 82 -7.92 15.68 1.25
C LEU A 82 -9.18 15.44 0.42
N GLU A 83 -10.01 16.45 0.22
CA GLU A 83 -11.28 16.31 -0.50
C GLU A 83 -11.08 15.90 -1.96
N LYS A 84 -10.10 16.51 -2.63
CA LYS A 84 -9.72 16.13 -3.99
C LYS A 84 -9.24 14.69 -4.04
N THR A 85 -8.42 14.28 -3.08
CA THR A 85 -7.85 12.92 -3.03
C THR A 85 -8.93 11.87 -2.75
N LEU A 86 -9.96 12.20 -1.94
CA LEU A 86 -11.13 11.33 -1.79
C LEU A 86 -11.81 11.08 -3.14
N ALA A 87 -12.02 12.13 -3.93
CA ALA A 87 -12.63 12.01 -5.26
C ALA A 87 -11.73 11.19 -6.21
N ASP A 88 -10.43 11.45 -6.23
CA ASP A 88 -9.45 10.69 -7.03
C ASP A 88 -9.43 9.19 -6.67
N CYS A 89 -9.82 8.83 -5.42
CA CYS A 89 -9.94 7.45 -4.95
C CYS A 89 -11.38 6.91 -4.94
N CYS A 90 -12.33 7.56 -5.63
CA CYS A 90 -13.74 7.16 -5.72
C CYS A 90 -14.45 7.05 -4.36
N LEU A 91 -14.14 7.95 -3.43
CA LEU A 91 -14.77 8.08 -2.11
C LEU A 91 -15.50 9.43 -1.94
N ASP A 92 -15.77 10.13 -3.03
CA ASP A 92 -16.45 11.43 -3.10
C ASP A 92 -17.82 11.43 -2.41
N LYS A 93 -18.52 10.30 -2.39
CA LYS A 93 -19.81 10.18 -1.66
C LYS A 93 -19.70 10.45 -0.16
N TYR A 94 -18.50 10.38 0.41
CA TYR A 94 -18.24 10.65 1.83
C TYR A 94 -17.80 12.08 2.14
N LEU A 95 -17.72 12.98 1.14
CA LEU A 95 -17.31 14.37 1.35
C LEU A 95 -18.18 15.10 2.39
N HIS A 96 -19.49 14.85 2.38
CA HIS A 96 -20.41 15.45 3.36
C HIS A 96 -20.37 14.81 4.74
N SER A 97 -19.64 13.72 4.90
CA SER A 97 -19.53 12.94 6.15
C SER A 97 -18.14 13.05 6.79
N LEU A 98 -17.26 13.88 6.26
CA LEU A 98 -15.87 14.00 6.74
C LEU A 98 -15.79 14.34 8.23
N ASP A 99 -16.68 15.18 8.72
CA ASP A 99 -16.71 15.66 10.10
C ASP A 99 -17.73 14.91 10.98
N VAL A 100 -18.28 13.79 10.47
CA VAL A 100 -19.18 12.92 11.23
C VAL A 100 -18.36 11.93 12.04
N ASP A 101 -18.59 11.91 13.36
CA ASP A 101 -17.99 10.93 14.28
C ASP A 101 -18.74 9.59 14.21
N ASN A 102 -17.99 8.51 13.95
CA ASN A 102 -18.59 7.17 13.85
C ASN A 102 -17.53 6.06 13.91
N ASP A 103 -17.96 4.80 13.97
CA ASP A 103 -17.11 3.62 13.73
C ASP A 103 -16.94 3.38 12.22
N TRP A 104 -16.09 4.17 11.60
CA TRP A 104 -15.84 4.10 10.16
C TRP A 104 -15.19 2.78 9.73
N GLN A 105 -14.48 2.10 10.64
CA GLN A 105 -13.93 0.76 10.40
C GLN A 105 -15.04 -0.28 10.15
N ALA A 106 -16.19 -0.13 10.78
CA ALA A 106 -17.35 -1.01 10.61
C ALA A 106 -18.27 -0.58 9.46
N ILE A 107 -18.31 0.71 9.14
CA ILE A 107 -19.19 1.29 8.11
C ILE A 107 -18.64 1.08 6.71
N LEU A 108 -17.33 1.30 6.51
CA LEU A 108 -16.71 1.20 5.20
C LEU A 108 -16.61 -0.28 4.77
N SER A 109 -16.99 -0.54 3.53
CA SER A 109 -16.77 -1.85 2.91
C SER A 109 -15.25 -2.15 2.79
N PRO A 110 -14.87 -3.44 2.67
CA PRO A 110 -13.45 -3.79 2.50
C PRO A 110 -12.76 -3.06 1.34
N GLY A 111 -13.44 -2.87 0.21
CA GLY A 111 -12.90 -2.12 -0.92
C GLY A 111 -12.76 -0.62 -0.63
N GLU A 112 -13.66 -0.02 0.17
CA GLU A 112 -13.55 1.37 0.59
C GLU A 112 -12.40 1.56 1.58
N LEU A 113 -12.22 0.63 2.51
CA LEU A 113 -11.04 0.62 3.39
C LEU A 113 -9.74 0.57 2.59
N GLN A 114 -9.66 -0.29 1.57
CA GLN A 114 -8.47 -0.35 0.70
C GLN A 114 -8.25 0.96 -0.08
N ARG A 115 -9.31 1.66 -0.50
CA ARG A 115 -9.20 2.98 -1.14
C ARG A 115 -8.66 4.05 -0.18
N VAL A 116 -8.98 3.97 1.11
CA VAL A 116 -8.37 4.86 2.13
C VAL A 116 -6.84 4.69 2.17
N ALA A 117 -6.32 3.48 1.98
CA ALA A 117 -4.88 3.27 1.90
C ALA A 117 -4.24 4.09 0.77
N PHE A 118 -4.88 4.15 -0.41
CA PHE A 118 -4.40 4.96 -1.53
C PHE A 118 -4.51 6.47 -1.25
N ILE A 119 -5.53 6.92 -0.54
CA ILE A 119 -5.60 8.33 -0.07
C ILE A 119 -4.37 8.65 0.79
N ARG A 120 -4.02 7.77 1.72
CA ARG A 120 -2.84 7.97 2.57
C ARG A 120 -1.55 8.07 1.74
N ILE A 121 -1.35 7.23 0.72
CA ILE A 121 -0.19 7.35 -0.19
C ILE A 121 -0.15 8.73 -0.86
N LEU A 122 -1.28 9.17 -1.40
CA LEU A 122 -1.36 10.42 -2.16
C LEU A 122 -1.16 11.67 -1.30
N LEU A 123 -1.55 11.60 -0.02
CA LEU A 123 -1.36 12.70 0.93
C LEU A 123 0.04 12.72 1.56
N THR A 124 0.58 11.55 1.93
CA THR A 124 1.92 11.46 2.55
C THR A 124 3.06 11.56 1.54
N LYS A 125 2.80 11.19 0.26
CA LYS A 125 3.77 11.20 -0.84
C LYS A 125 5.10 10.52 -0.45
N PRO A 126 5.08 9.25 0.02
CA PRO A 126 6.28 8.57 0.46
C PRO A 126 7.21 8.27 -0.72
N GLU A 127 8.51 8.11 -0.45
CA GLU A 127 9.49 7.68 -1.46
C GLU A 127 9.40 6.18 -1.74
N VAL A 128 9.00 5.38 -0.73
CA VAL A 128 8.80 3.94 -0.84
C VAL A 128 7.45 3.54 -0.24
N VAL A 129 6.69 2.73 -0.96
CA VAL A 129 5.43 2.16 -0.45
C VAL A 129 5.46 0.64 -0.50
N PHE A 130 5.02 0.02 0.59
CA PHE A 130 4.86 -1.42 0.73
C PHE A 130 3.36 -1.75 0.78
N LEU A 131 2.87 -2.51 -0.19
CA LEU A 131 1.46 -2.85 -0.39
C LEU A 131 1.24 -4.35 -0.17
N ASP A 132 0.66 -4.73 0.96
CA ASP A 132 0.38 -6.13 1.30
C ASP A 132 -1.07 -6.48 0.93
N GLU A 133 -1.29 -6.99 -0.28
CA GLU A 133 -2.61 -7.35 -0.83
C GLU A 133 -3.67 -6.23 -0.73
N THR A 134 -3.24 -4.97 -0.79
CA THR A 134 -4.08 -3.78 -0.55
C THR A 134 -5.15 -3.51 -1.61
N THR A 135 -5.23 -4.31 -2.65
CA THR A 135 -6.25 -4.22 -3.71
C THR A 135 -7.10 -5.48 -3.85
N SER A 136 -6.95 -6.45 -2.94
CA SER A 136 -7.63 -7.75 -3.03
C SER A 136 -9.17 -7.66 -3.00
N ALA A 137 -9.74 -6.62 -2.39
CA ALA A 137 -11.19 -6.37 -2.31
C ALA A 137 -11.71 -5.36 -3.34
N LEU A 138 -10.86 -4.86 -4.24
CA LEU A 138 -11.25 -3.94 -5.31
C LEU A 138 -11.69 -4.69 -6.56
N ASP A 139 -12.54 -4.08 -7.38
CA ASP A 139 -12.72 -4.50 -8.77
C ASP A 139 -11.53 -4.05 -9.63
N GLU A 140 -11.36 -4.69 -10.80
CA GLU A 140 -10.24 -4.40 -11.69
C GLU A 140 -10.21 -2.95 -12.22
N PRO A 141 -11.35 -2.32 -12.60
CA PRO A 141 -11.35 -0.92 -13.01
C PRO A 141 -10.90 0.04 -11.90
N THR A 142 -11.35 -0.17 -10.66
CA THR A 142 -10.94 0.64 -9.52
C THR A 142 -9.46 0.42 -9.18
N GLU A 143 -8.99 -0.82 -9.16
CA GLU A 143 -7.56 -1.15 -9.00
C GLU A 143 -6.70 -0.43 -10.04
N TYR A 144 -7.10 -0.52 -11.32
CA TYR A 144 -6.40 0.16 -12.42
C TYR A 144 -6.32 1.67 -12.21
N LEU A 145 -7.46 2.30 -11.88
CA LEU A 145 -7.52 3.75 -11.65
C LEU A 145 -6.57 4.19 -10.52
N LEU A 146 -6.57 3.47 -9.39
CA LEU A 146 -5.75 3.81 -8.25
C LEU A 146 -4.25 3.68 -8.53
N TYR A 147 -3.82 2.57 -9.15
CA TYR A 147 -2.40 2.42 -9.54
C TYR A 147 -1.99 3.45 -10.59
N LYS A 148 -2.84 3.73 -11.57
CA LYS A 148 -2.60 4.79 -12.55
C LYS A 148 -2.43 6.15 -11.85
N THR A 149 -3.34 6.50 -10.94
CA THR A 149 -3.31 7.78 -10.22
C THR A 149 -2.02 7.94 -9.41
N ILE A 150 -1.60 6.91 -8.65
CA ILE A 150 -0.35 7.01 -7.87
C ILE A 150 0.89 7.09 -8.78
N LYS A 151 0.91 6.35 -9.90
CA LYS A 151 2.02 6.41 -10.88
C LYS A 151 2.12 7.78 -11.55
N GLU A 152 1.00 8.40 -11.89
CA GLU A 152 0.97 9.73 -12.50
C GLU A 152 1.34 10.85 -11.51
N ARG A 153 0.84 10.77 -10.26
CA ARG A 153 1.11 11.81 -9.25
C ARG A 153 2.45 11.63 -8.54
N LEU A 154 2.96 10.40 -8.44
CA LEU A 154 4.19 10.05 -7.73
C LEU A 154 5.12 9.19 -8.62
N PRO A 155 5.60 9.70 -9.77
CA PRO A 155 6.31 8.90 -10.77
C PRO A 155 7.65 8.35 -10.29
N ASN A 156 8.26 8.96 -9.28
CA ASN A 156 9.54 8.53 -8.72
C ASN A 156 9.41 7.59 -7.51
N MET A 157 8.18 7.36 -7.03
CA MET A 157 7.95 6.49 -5.89
C MET A 157 8.29 5.03 -6.21
N ILE A 158 8.99 4.37 -5.30
CA ILE A 158 9.24 2.93 -5.37
C ILE A 158 8.04 2.20 -4.80
N ILE A 159 7.52 1.23 -5.55
CA ILE A 159 6.36 0.43 -5.14
C ILE A 159 6.78 -1.03 -4.96
N LEU A 160 6.51 -1.60 -3.79
CA LEU A 160 6.63 -3.03 -3.53
C LEU A 160 5.25 -3.58 -3.21
N SER A 161 4.73 -4.46 -4.04
CA SER A 161 3.38 -5.01 -3.88
C SER A 161 3.42 -6.53 -3.73
N VAL A 162 2.66 -7.05 -2.79
CA VAL A 162 2.24 -8.45 -2.77
C VAL A 162 0.85 -8.53 -3.40
N GLY A 163 0.68 -9.39 -4.37
CA GLY A 163 -0.62 -9.59 -5.04
C GLY A 163 -0.63 -10.77 -5.98
N HIS A 164 -1.85 -11.21 -6.34
CA HIS A 164 -2.05 -12.40 -7.19
C HIS A 164 -2.75 -12.10 -8.51
N ARG A 165 -3.23 -10.85 -8.69
CA ARG A 165 -4.01 -10.47 -9.86
C ARG A 165 -3.10 -10.19 -11.06
N GLY A 166 -3.51 -10.69 -12.23
CA GLY A 166 -2.81 -10.43 -13.49
C GLY A 166 -2.79 -8.96 -13.89
N THR A 167 -3.79 -8.18 -13.46
CA THR A 167 -3.89 -6.73 -13.71
C THR A 167 -2.72 -5.93 -13.11
N LEU A 168 -2.08 -6.43 -12.06
CA LEU A 168 -0.94 -5.77 -11.42
C LEU A 168 0.33 -5.75 -12.28
N HIS A 169 0.47 -6.72 -13.20
CA HIS A 169 1.67 -6.83 -14.04
C HIS A 169 1.93 -5.57 -14.89
N GLN A 170 0.88 -4.88 -15.33
CA GLN A 170 1.01 -3.67 -16.14
C GLN A 170 1.58 -2.47 -15.37
N PHE A 171 1.52 -2.49 -14.04
CA PHE A 171 2.02 -1.41 -13.17
C PHE A 171 3.38 -1.71 -12.55
N HIS A 172 3.88 -2.94 -12.71
CA HIS A 172 5.12 -3.40 -12.10
C HIS A 172 6.14 -3.79 -13.19
N ASN A 173 7.28 -3.12 -13.18
CA ASN A 173 8.37 -3.38 -14.13
C ASN A 173 9.35 -4.47 -13.63
N LYS A 174 9.22 -4.90 -12.38
CA LYS A 174 10.00 -6.00 -11.79
C LYS A 174 9.07 -7.02 -11.13
N GLN A 175 9.48 -8.29 -11.13
CA GLN A 175 8.71 -9.39 -10.57
C GLN A 175 9.61 -10.31 -9.76
N LEU A 176 9.11 -10.81 -8.64
CA LEU A 176 9.74 -11.80 -7.80
C LEU A 176 8.73 -12.92 -7.53
N ASP A 177 9.01 -14.11 -8.02
CA ASP A 177 8.21 -15.30 -7.71
C ASP A 177 8.88 -16.12 -6.63
N LEU A 178 8.26 -16.17 -5.46
CA LEU A 178 8.78 -16.91 -4.31
C LEU A 178 8.64 -18.44 -4.48
N ALA A 179 7.82 -18.93 -5.41
CA ALA A 179 7.77 -20.37 -5.69
C ALA A 179 9.11 -20.92 -6.21
N VAL A 180 9.92 -20.08 -6.84
CA VAL A 180 11.22 -20.44 -7.42
C VAL A 180 12.38 -20.23 -6.42
N CYS A 181 12.15 -19.47 -5.35
CA CYS A 181 13.17 -19.07 -4.39
C CYS A 181 13.20 -19.93 -3.11
N ILE A 182 12.25 -20.87 -2.96
CA ILE A 182 12.20 -21.77 -1.80
C ILE A 182 13.04 -23.00 -2.09
N VAL A 183 14.10 -23.19 -1.28
CA VAL A 183 14.94 -24.40 -1.28
C VAL A 183 14.59 -25.27 -0.08
#